data_f21ef6d3a5dd8f80917fc5b1fb7c8e82
#
_entry.id   f21ef6d3a5dd8f80917fc5b1fb7c8e82
#
_cell.length_a   1.000
_cell.length_b   1.000
_cell.length_c   1.000
_cell.angle_alpha   90.00
_cell.angle_beta   90.00
_cell.angle_gamma   90.00
#
_symmetry.space_group_name_H-M   'P 1'
#
loop_
_entity.id
_entity.type
_entity.pdbx_description
1 polymer ?
#
loop_
_entity_poly.entity_id
_entity_poly.type
_entity_poly.pdbx_seq_one_letter_code
_entity_poly.pdbx_strand_id
1 'polypeptide(L)'
;MNENLFYTVTGFAAPRISLCDTAHIRPPYIHFRRKAPEYILYYIHSGELAIREDDREYLLTEGQYILLDPSCEHEGLRSTTCNFTYVHFSMEGIRMTLPEAAFAEATVPKSGLSESSASTPVCFPKSGHLDAEDLAEDFNVALSRLLSYPEDDPLHSYLRGSLLCELLALLAMQYRRHRLHAMVTSSSTASCVPSLKRYLSIQCGTDINSSSLEEMFHCNFDHLNRVFKKATGDTIFATLNRIRIENAKKYLATGLYTCSEVAVKCGFHDVYYFSRVFKKMTGTTPAKYRKSFLPSSGQPAI
;
A
#
# COMPACT_ATOMS: atom_id res chain seq x y z
N MET A 1 -15.90 -5.34 20.63
CA MET A 1 -14.76 -5.00 19.75
C MET A 1 -15.31 -5.13 18.34
N ASN A 2 -15.47 -4.00 17.63
CA ASN A 2 -15.89 -4.07 16.22
C ASN A 2 -14.75 -4.71 15.43
N GLU A 3 -14.91 -5.96 15.02
CA GLU A 3 -14.03 -6.57 14.06
C GLU A 3 -14.15 -5.78 12.75
N ASN A 4 -13.14 -4.97 12.45
CA ASN A 4 -13.10 -4.26 11.18
C ASN A 4 -13.07 -5.28 10.05
N LEU A 5 -14.07 -5.24 9.18
CA LEU A 5 -14.07 -6.01 7.94
C LEU A 5 -13.05 -5.42 6.97
N PHE A 6 -12.49 -6.28 6.12
CA PHE A 6 -11.50 -5.91 5.11
C PHE A 6 -11.97 -6.33 3.73
N TYR A 7 -11.49 -5.61 2.73
CA TYR A 7 -11.55 -6.02 1.35
C TYR A 7 -10.17 -6.41 0.84
N THR A 8 -10.13 -7.47 0.07
CA THR A 8 -8.93 -7.93 -0.63
C THR A 8 -9.20 -7.89 -2.12
N VAL A 9 -8.31 -7.27 -2.87
CA VAL A 9 -8.35 -7.25 -4.34
C VAL A 9 -7.23 -8.12 -4.86
N THR A 10 -7.60 -9.13 -5.66
CA THR A 10 -6.67 -10.04 -6.34
C THR A 10 -6.77 -9.87 -7.85
N GLY A 11 -5.62 -9.84 -8.52
CA GLY A 11 -5.59 -9.59 -9.97
C GLY A 11 -5.54 -8.10 -10.33
N PHE A 12 -5.56 -7.81 -11.61
CA PHE A 12 -5.51 -6.46 -12.17
C PHE A 12 -6.67 -6.24 -13.14
N ALA A 13 -7.90 -6.40 -12.64
CA ALA A 13 -9.07 -6.02 -13.43
C ALA A 13 -9.40 -4.55 -13.13
N ALA A 14 -9.45 -3.73 -14.17
CA ALA A 14 -9.88 -2.34 -14.03
C ALA A 14 -11.34 -2.30 -13.54
N PRO A 15 -11.66 -1.56 -12.46
CA PRO A 15 -13.03 -1.41 -12.01
C PRO A 15 -13.84 -0.65 -13.05
N ARG A 16 -15.12 -1.01 -13.17
CA ARG A 16 -16.08 -0.30 -14.01
C ARG A 16 -16.94 0.61 -13.12
N ILE A 17 -16.83 1.91 -13.30
CA ILE A 17 -17.63 2.90 -12.57
C ILE A 17 -18.92 3.12 -13.35
N SER A 18 -20.06 2.97 -12.69
CA SER A 18 -21.40 3.19 -13.25
C SER A 18 -21.94 4.58 -12.92
N LEU A 19 -21.54 5.12 -11.76
CA LEU A 19 -22.00 6.44 -11.30
C LEU A 19 -21.00 6.99 -10.29
N CYS A 20 -20.65 8.28 -10.41
CA CYS A 20 -19.94 8.99 -9.35
C CYS A 20 -20.32 10.46 -9.35
N ASP A 21 -20.50 11.02 -8.17
CA ASP A 21 -20.80 12.44 -7.99
C ASP A 21 -20.60 12.85 -6.52
N THR A 22 -20.77 14.14 -6.25
CA THR A 22 -20.76 14.71 -4.90
C THR A 22 -22.17 15.06 -4.48
N ALA A 23 -22.61 14.54 -3.34
CA ALA A 23 -23.92 14.78 -2.76
C ALA A 23 -23.83 15.75 -1.57
N HIS A 24 -24.78 16.66 -1.51
CA HIS A 24 -25.04 17.54 -0.36
C HIS A 24 -26.39 17.19 0.24
N ILE A 25 -26.38 16.49 1.35
CA ILE A 25 -27.63 16.15 2.07
C ILE A 25 -27.87 17.12 3.22
N ARG A 26 -29.14 17.39 3.50
CA ARG A 26 -29.60 18.23 4.61
C ARG A 26 -30.91 17.69 5.16
N PRO A 27 -31.24 17.95 6.42
CA PRO A 27 -32.55 17.66 6.94
C PRO A 27 -33.69 18.24 6.08
N PRO A 28 -34.78 17.51 5.87
CA PRO A 28 -35.16 16.25 6.54
C PRO A 28 -34.72 14.96 5.80
N TYR A 29 -33.78 15.04 4.87
CA TYR A 29 -33.35 13.87 4.09
C TYR A 29 -32.75 12.79 4.98
N ILE A 30 -33.19 11.55 4.78
CA ILE A 30 -32.61 10.32 5.32
C ILE A 30 -32.37 9.38 4.15
N HIS A 31 -31.19 8.79 4.08
CA HIS A 31 -30.87 7.83 3.03
C HIS A 31 -31.84 6.63 3.09
N PHE A 32 -32.55 6.35 2.01
CA PHE A 32 -33.53 5.28 1.97
C PHE A 32 -32.88 3.89 2.01
N ARG A 33 -33.58 2.93 2.58
CA ARG A 33 -33.13 1.54 2.63
C ARG A 33 -33.11 0.93 1.25
N ARG A 34 -31.95 0.37 0.86
CA ARG A 34 -31.78 -0.30 -0.42
C ARG A 34 -30.64 -1.32 -0.37
N LYS A 35 -30.65 -2.24 -1.35
CA LYS A 35 -29.52 -3.09 -1.70
C LYS A 35 -29.01 -2.64 -3.07
N ALA A 36 -27.77 -2.20 -3.15
CA ALA A 36 -27.17 -1.81 -4.42
C ALA A 36 -26.60 -3.04 -5.14
N PRO A 37 -26.64 -3.10 -6.49
CA PRO A 37 -26.10 -4.23 -7.24
C PRO A 37 -24.57 -4.21 -7.36
N GLU A 38 -23.91 -3.17 -6.83
CA GLU A 38 -22.49 -2.90 -6.97
C GLU A 38 -21.91 -2.29 -5.70
N TYR A 39 -20.59 -2.22 -5.60
CA TYR A 39 -19.89 -1.56 -4.50
C TYR A 39 -20.12 -0.05 -4.56
N ILE A 40 -20.20 0.59 -3.37
CA ILE A 40 -20.31 2.05 -3.28
C ILE A 40 -19.25 2.55 -2.29
N LEU A 41 -18.28 3.30 -2.80
CA LEU A 41 -17.33 4.02 -1.95
C LEU A 41 -17.91 5.39 -1.59
N TYR A 42 -18.09 5.66 -0.29
CA TYR A 42 -18.39 6.99 0.24
C TYR A 42 -17.13 7.59 0.86
N TYR A 43 -16.90 8.87 0.59
CA TYR A 43 -15.87 9.67 1.22
C TYR A 43 -16.47 10.99 1.70
N ILE A 44 -16.30 11.31 2.98
CA ILE A 44 -16.94 12.45 3.64
C ILE A 44 -16.02 13.67 3.58
N HIS A 45 -16.50 14.74 2.94
CA HIS A 45 -15.78 16.02 2.84
C HIS A 45 -16.08 16.94 4.02
N SER A 46 -17.32 16.92 4.54
CA SER A 46 -17.70 17.69 5.74
C SER A 46 -19.03 17.20 6.31
N GLY A 47 -19.25 17.49 7.59
CA GLY A 47 -20.46 17.08 8.29
C GLY A 47 -20.40 15.62 8.76
N GLU A 48 -21.55 14.99 8.89
CA GLU A 48 -21.64 13.59 9.34
C GLU A 48 -22.68 12.79 8.54
N LEU A 49 -22.38 11.51 8.32
CA LEU A 49 -23.30 10.55 7.73
C LEU A 49 -23.48 9.37 8.69
N ALA A 50 -24.71 9.18 9.17
CA ALA A 50 -25.07 8.00 9.96
C ALA A 50 -25.75 6.97 9.06
N ILE A 51 -25.09 5.83 8.84
CA ILE A 51 -25.54 4.78 7.93
C ILE A 51 -25.47 3.42 8.61
N ARG A 52 -26.43 2.55 8.32
CA ARG A 52 -26.41 1.14 8.69
C ARG A 52 -26.24 0.29 7.45
N GLU A 53 -25.42 -0.73 7.56
CA GLU A 53 -25.32 -1.80 6.58
C GLU A 53 -25.55 -3.14 7.29
N ASP A 54 -26.62 -3.81 6.95
CA ASP A 54 -27.18 -4.95 7.68
C ASP A 54 -27.31 -4.61 9.19
N ASP A 55 -26.62 -5.36 10.06
CA ASP A 55 -26.66 -5.15 11.52
C ASP A 55 -25.56 -4.19 12.04
N ARG A 56 -24.79 -3.54 11.17
CA ARG A 56 -23.66 -2.70 11.56
C ARG A 56 -23.96 -1.23 11.30
N GLU A 57 -23.77 -0.42 12.33
CA GLU A 57 -23.94 1.02 12.27
C GLU A 57 -22.61 1.74 12.15
N TYR A 58 -22.56 2.73 11.27
CA TYR A 58 -21.40 3.56 11.02
C TYR A 58 -21.80 5.03 11.17
N LEU A 59 -21.01 5.77 11.94
CA LEU A 59 -21.07 7.22 11.99
C LEU A 59 -19.79 7.75 11.34
N LEU A 60 -19.92 8.31 10.16
CA LEU A 60 -18.82 8.81 9.36
C LEU A 60 -18.75 10.33 9.47
N THR A 61 -17.57 10.86 9.66
CA THR A 61 -17.26 12.29 9.72
C THR A 61 -16.21 12.66 8.69
N GLU A 62 -15.84 13.93 8.62
CA GLU A 62 -14.85 14.46 7.68
C GLU A 62 -13.58 13.61 7.61
N GLY A 63 -13.07 13.37 6.39
CA GLY A 63 -11.90 12.54 6.12
C GLY A 63 -12.13 11.03 6.22
N GLN A 64 -13.34 10.60 6.59
CA GLN A 64 -13.66 9.18 6.70
C GLN A 64 -14.30 8.64 5.42
N TYR A 65 -14.11 7.33 5.22
CA TYR A 65 -14.70 6.59 4.11
C TYR A 65 -15.34 5.30 4.57
N ILE A 66 -16.25 4.79 3.75
CA ILE A 66 -16.81 3.44 3.84
C ILE A 66 -16.99 2.86 2.44
N LEU A 67 -16.71 1.56 2.30
CA LEU A 67 -17.07 0.78 1.12
C LEU A 67 -18.27 -0.10 1.45
N LEU A 68 -19.44 0.21 0.85
CA LEU A 68 -20.66 -0.58 0.98
C LEU A 68 -20.61 -1.77 0.03
N ASP A 69 -21.09 -2.92 0.51
CA ASP A 69 -21.03 -4.19 -0.20
C ASP A 69 -22.34 -4.47 -0.95
N PRO A 70 -22.28 -4.94 -2.22
CA PRO A 70 -23.49 -5.28 -2.98
C PRO A 70 -24.28 -6.45 -2.41
N SER A 71 -23.71 -7.24 -1.52
CA SER A 71 -24.41 -8.33 -0.83
C SER A 71 -25.26 -7.86 0.35
N CYS A 72 -25.04 -6.64 0.85
CA CYS A 72 -25.65 -6.08 2.05
C CYS A 72 -26.72 -5.02 1.74
N GLU A 73 -27.72 -4.90 2.62
CA GLU A 73 -28.64 -3.76 2.60
C GLU A 73 -28.05 -2.60 3.39
N HIS A 74 -28.30 -1.36 2.92
CA HIS A 74 -27.88 -0.18 3.64
C HIS A 74 -28.98 0.88 3.70
N GLU A 75 -28.99 1.65 4.79
CA GLU A 75 -29.95 2.73 5.04
C GLU A 75 -29.35 3.82 5.91
N GLY A 76 -29.85 5.04 5.80
CA GLY A 76 -29.54 6.12 6.73
C GLY A 76 -30.27 5.91 8.05
N LEU A 77 -29.57 6.16 9.17
CA LEU A 77 -30.15 6.02 10.52
C LEU A 77 -30.88 7.26 10.98
N ARG A 78 -30.42 8.42 10.54
CA ARG A 78 -30.98 9.72 10.93
C ARG A 78 -30.69 10.78 9.89
N SER A 79 -31.45 11.87 9.95
CA SER A 79 -31.23 13.04 9.15
C SER A 79 -30.01 13.81 9.64
N THR A 80 -29.06 14.09 8.76
CA THR A 80 -27.81 14.81 9.06
C THR A 80 -27.49 15.78 7.93
N THR A 81 -26.59 16.73 8.20
CA THR A 81 -25.98 17.55 7.14
C THR A 81 -24.64 16.94 6.79
N CYS A 82 -24.46 16.58 5.52
CA CYS A 82 -23.25 15.96 5.05
C CYS A 82 -22.96 16.32 3.60
N ASN A 83 -21.68 16.57 3.32
CA ASN A 83 -21.14 16.67 1.97
C ASN A 83 -20.19 15.50 1.75
N PHE A 84 -20.48 14.64 0.78
CA PHE A 84 -19.71 13.45 0.50
C PHE A 84 -19.68 13.12 -0.99
N THR A 85 -18.59 12.53 -1.44
CA THR A 85 -18.51 11.91 -2.76
C THR A 85 -18.91 10.45 -2.66
N TYR A 86 -19.64 9.97 -3.68
CA TYR A 86 -19.95 8.56 -3.84
C TYR A 86 -19.48 8.06 -5.20
N VAL A 87 -18.95 6.81 -5.22
CA VAL A 87 -18.49 6.13 -6.42
C VAL A 87 -19.11 4.73 -6.43
N HIS A 88 -20.02 4.51 -7.36
CA HIS A 88 -20.62 3.20 -7.64
C HIS A 88 -19.75 2.46 -8.64
N PHE A 89 -19.36 1.23 -8.35
CA PHE A 89 -18.50 0.45 -9.23
C PHE A 89 -18.65 -1.06 -9.07
N SER A 90 -18.34 -1.78 -10.14
CA SER A 90 -18.10 -3.22 -10.13
C SER A 90 -16.62 -3.52 -10.37
N MET A 91 -16.10 -4.54 -9.72
CA MET A 91 -14.70 -4.95 -9.85
C MET A 91 -14.57 -6.45 -9.65
N GLU A 92 -13.93 -7.13 -10.58
CA GLU A 92 -13.59 -8.55 -10.42
C GLU A 92 -12.45 -8.73 -9.41
N GLY A 93 -12.49 -9.84 -8.68
CA GLY A 93 -11.42 -10.17 -7.73
C GLY A 93 -11.45 -9.40 -6.41
N ILE A 94 -12.42 -8.51 -6.19
CA ILE A 94 -12.64 -7.89 -4.87
C ILE A 94 -13.47 -8.83 -4.00
N ARG A 95 -13.04 -9.05 -2.76
CA ARG A 95 -13.71 -9.91 -1.78
C ARG A 95 -13.62 -9.32 -0.39
N MET A 96 -14.69 -9.46 0.38
CA MET A 96 -14.67 -9.19 1.81
C MET A 96 -13.95 -10.33 2.53
N THR A 97 -13.04 -10.01 3.45
CA THR A 97 -12.25 -10.96 4.21
C THR A 97 -12.21 -10.59 5.69
N LEU A 98 -11.98 -11.58 6.54
CA LEU A 98 -11.71 -11.34 7.96
C LEU A 98 -10.29 -10.79 8.15
N PRO A 99 -10.04 -10.00 9.21
CA PRO A 99 -8.76 -9.35 9.47
C PRO A 99 -7.55 -10.30 9.41
N GLU A 100 -7.67 -11.48 10.00
CA GLU A 100 -6.59 -12.47 10.06
C GLU A 100 -6.20 -13.01 8.68
N ALA A 101 -7.17 -13.30 7.82
CA ALA A 101 -6.93 -13.78 6.46
C ALA A 101 -6.32 -12.68 5.57
N ALA A 102 -6.81 -11.44 5.71
CA ALA A 102 -6.28 -10.28 5.00
C ALA A 102 -4.79 -10.04 5.31
N PHE A 103 -4.36 -10.33 6.54
CA PHE A 103 -2.95 -10.23 6.96
C PHE A 103 -2.09 -11.33 6.40
N ALA A 104 -2.56 -12.57 6.41
CA ALA A 104 -1.81 -13.70 5.87
C ALA A 104 -1.51 -13.51 4.37
N GLU A 105 -2.47 -12.98 3.61
CA GLU A 105 -2.30 -12.72 2.18
C GLU A 105 -1.42 -11.50 1.88
N ALA A 106 -1.52 -10.43 2.68
CA ALA A 106 -0.78 -9.18 2.46
C ALA A 106 0.67 -9.21 2.98
N THR A 107 1.05 -10.20 3.80
CA THR A 107 2.34 -10.22 4.51
C THR A 107 3.38 -11.17 3.95
N VAL A 108 3.06 -12.00 2.96
CA VAL A 108 4.04 -12.92 2.36
C VAL A 108 4.66 -12.30 1.11
N PRO A 109 5.88 -11.73 1.19
CA PRO A 109 6.71 -11.66 0.01
C PRO A 109 7.11 -13.10 -0.27
N LYS A 110 6.63 -13.70 -1.33
CA LYS A 110 7.16 -14.97 -1.82
C LYS A 110 8.62 -14.73 -2.17
N SER A 111 9.51 -15.12 -1.26
CA SER A 111 10.95 -15.19 -1.51
C SER A 111 11.16 -16.35 -2.47
N GLY A 112 11.36 -16.03 -3.73
CA GLY A 112 11.68 -16.98 -4.77
C GLY A 112 11.31 -16.36 -6.10
N LEU A 113 12.26 -16.34 -7.02
CA LEU A 113 12.07 -16.11 -8.46
C LEU A 113 11.25 -17.27 -9.04
N SER A 114 9.97 -17.32 -8.71
CA SER A 114 9.00 -18.17 -9.35
C SER A 114 8.14 -17.22 -10.19
N GLU A 115 8.17 -17.42 -11.49
CA GLU A 115 7.44 -16.72 -12.55
C GLU A 115 5.93 -16.93 -12.50
N SER A 116 5.34 -16.79 -11.35
CA SER A 116 3.91 -16.67 -11.24
C SER A 116 3.63 -15.25 -10.75
N SER A 117 3.32 -14.39 -11.70
CA SER A 117 2.84 -13.01 -11.50
C SER A 117 1.45 -12.95 -10.84
N ALA A 118 1.22 -13.76 -9.82
CA ALA A 118 0.08 -13.55 -8.95
C ALA A 118 0.38 -12.25 -8.20
N SER A 119 -0.26 -11.17 -8.62
CA SER A 119 -0.17 -9.85 -8.00
C SER A 119 -0.42 -9.99 -6.50
N THR A 120 0.47 -9.40 -5.71
CA THR A 120 0.26 -9.31 -4.26
C THR A 120 -1.10 -8.66 -4.02
N PRO A 121 -2.01 -9.30 -3.27
CA PRO A 121 -3.34 -8.75 -3.07
C PRO A 121 -3.27 -7.39 -2.36
N VAL A 122 -4.06 -6.44 -2.83
CA VAL A 122 -4.25 -5.16 -2.16
C VAL A 122 -5.33 -5.35 -1.09
N CYS A 123 -5.00 -5.02 0.16
CA CYS A 123 -5.91 -5.17 1.29
C CYS A 123 -6.12 -3.82 1.97
N PHE A 124 -7.39 -3.44 2.19
CA PHE A 124 -7.77 -2.23 2.91
C PHE A 124 -9.02 -2.48 3.77
N PRO A 125 -9.20 -1.71 4.87
CA PRO A 125 -10.38 -1.86 5.71
C PRO A 125 -11.63 -1.34 5.00
N LYS A 126 -12.77 -1.92 5.37
CA LYS A 126 -14.10 -1.53 4.87
C LYS A 126 -14.42 -0.06 5.14
N SER A 127 -14.00 0.44 6.28
CA SER A 127 -14.15 1.84 6.68
C SER A 127 -12.90 2.31 7.41
N GLY A 128 -12.61 3.59 7.33
CA GLY A 128 -11.43 4.17 7.95
C GLY A 128 -11.36 5.68 7.83
N HIS A 129 -10.26 6.24 8.26
CA HIS A 129 -9.96 7.67 8.21
C HIS A 129 -8.65 7.90 7.44
N LEU A 130 -8.64 8.87 6.56
CA LEU A 130 -7.45 9.37 5.86
C LEU A 130 -6.91 10.55 6.68
N ASP A 131 -6.08 10.26 7.67
CA ASP A 131 -5.51 11.25 8.59
C ASP A 131 -4.06 11.64 8.27
N ALA A 132 -3.39 10.89 7.41
CA ALA A 132 -2.08 11.27 6.91
C ALA A 132 -2.24 12.35 5.83
N GLU A 133 -1.78 13.55 6.10
CA GLU A 133 -1.99 14.76 5.28
C GLU A 133 -1.56 14.54 3.82
N ASP A 134 -0.40 13.92 3.59
CA ASP A 134 0.12 13.55 2.27
C ASP A 134 -0.83 12.60 1.50
N LEU A 135 -1.33 11.55 2.16
CA LEU A 135 -2.23 10.58 1.53
C LEU A 135 -3.64 11.14 1.33
N ALA A 136 -4.12 12.01 2.23
CA ALA A 136 -5.40 12.68 2.10
C ALA A 136 -5.39 13.67 0.93
N GLU A 137 -4.28 14.39 0.73
CA GLU A 137 -4.10 15.28 -0.42
C GLU A 137 -4.10 14.50 -1.73
N ASP A 138 -3.28 13.45 -1.85
CA ASP A 138 -3.22 12.58 -3.03
C ASP A 138 -4.59 11.97 -3.34
N PHE A 139 -5.33 11.52 -2.30
CA PHE A 139 -6.66 10.97 -2.45
C PHE A 139 -7.66 11.99 -3.00
N ASN A 140 -7.67 13.22 -2.47
CA ASN A 140 -8.56 14.28 -2.94
C ASN A 140 -8.23 14.70 -4.37
N VAL A 141 -6.95 14.76 -4.75
CA VAL A 141 -6.51 15.02 -6.13
C VAL A 141 -7.02 13.94 -7.08
N ALA A 142 -6.79 12.66 -6.74
CA ALA A 142 -7.26 11.54 -7.57
C ALA A 142 -8.79 11.52 -7.68
N LEU A 143 -9.51 11.78 -6.58
CA LEU A 143 -10.97 11.84 -6.54
C LEU A 143 -11.52 13.00 -7.41
N SER A 144 -10.92 14.18 -7.32
CA SER A 144 -11.30 15.34 -8.14
C SER A 144 -11.08 15.07 -9.63
N ARG A 145 -9.98 14.41 -10.00
CA ARG A 145 -9.72 14.00 -11.37
C ARG A 145 -10.74 12.96 -11.84
N LEU A 146 -11.09 11.99 -11.00
CA LEU A 146 -12.11 10.98 -11.32
C LEU A 146 -13.46 11.64 -11.64
N LEU A 147 -13.87 12.62 -10.85
CA LEU A 147 -15.12 13.38 -11.06
C LEU A 147 -15.07 14.29 -12.30
N SER A 148 -13.89 14.70 -12.76
CA SER A 148 -13.74 15.61 -13.90
C SER A 148 -13.88 14.94 -15.26
N TYR A 149 -13.75 13.60 -15.35
CA TYR A 149 -13.85 12.87 -16.61
C TYR A 149 -15.32 12.58 -16.96
N PRO A 150 -15.78 12.94 -18.18
CA PRO A 150 -17.11 12.60 -18.68
C PRO A 150 -17.36 11.10 -18.74
N GLU A 151 -18.61 10.70 -18.57
CA GLU A 151 -19.01 9.28 -18.55
C GLU A 151 -19.10 8.65 -19.94
N ASP A 152 -19.33 9.47 -20.96
CA ASP A 152 -19.71 9.00 -22.32
C ASP A 152 -18.53 8.55 -23.20
N ASP A 153 -17.26 8.76 -22.76
CA ASP A 153 -16.09 8.39 -23.54
C ASP A 153 -15.47 7.08 -23.03
N PRO A 154 -15.35 6.05 -23.88
CA PRO A 154 -14.71 4.79 -23.52
C PRO A 154 -13.28 4.94 -22.96
N LEU A 155 -12.48 5.89 -23.46
CA LEU A 155 -11.13 6.16 -22.96
C LEU A 155 -11.18 6.73 -21.53
N HIS A 156 -12.15 7.60 -21.25
CA HIS A 156 -12.39 8.12 -19.91
C HIS A 156 -12.80 7.02 -18.93
N SER A 157 -13.53 6.00 -19.39
CA SER A 157 -13.86 4.84 -18.56
C SER A 157 -12.60 4.12 -18.04
N TYR A 158 -11.56 3.95 -18.88
CA TYR A 158 -10.27 3.38 -18.44
C TYR A 158 -9.54 4.30 -17.46
N LEU A 159 -9.53 5.62 -17.72
CA LEU A 159 -8.89 6.60 -16.83
C LEU A 159 -9.59 6.64 -15.47
N ARG A 160 -10.92 6.67 -15.46
CA ARG A 160 -11.72 6.63 -14.23
C ARG A 160 -11.47 5.33 -13.44
N GLY A 161 -11.44 4.17 -14.10
CA GLY A 161 -11.09 2.89 -13.48
C GLY A 161 -9.69 2.87 -12.89
N SER A 162 -8.70 3.45 -13.58
CA SER A 162 -7.32 3.57 -13.09
C SER A 162 -7.24 4.46 -11.85
N LEU A 163 -7.95 5.59 -11.84
CA LEU A 163 -8.03 6.49 -10.69
C LEU A 163 -8.72 5.82 -9.49
N LEU A 164 -9.75 5.02 -9.71
CA LEU A 164 -10.34 4.24 -8.63
C LEU A 164 -9.36 3.21 -8.07
N CYS A 165 -8.57 2.54 -8.90
CA CYS A 165 -7.48 1.68 -8.41
C CYS A 165 -6.46 2.46 -7.55
N GLU A 166 -6.12 3.68 -7.95
CA GLU A 166 -5.26 4.58 -7.17
C GLU A 166 -5.89 4.90 -5.82
N LEU A 167 -7.17 5.29 -5.78
CA LEU A 167 -7.90 5.55 -4.54
C LEU A 167 -7.87 4.35 -3.59
N LEU A 168 -8.20 3.14 -4.08
CA LEU A 168 -8.17 1.92 -3.27
C LEU A 168 -6.75 1.58 -2.77
N ALA A 169 -5.72 1.86 -3.57
CA ALA A 169 -4.33 1.68 -3.17
C ALA A 169 -3.92 2.68 -2.06
N LEU A 170 -4.37 3.94 -2.13
CA LEU A 170 -4.13 4.94 -1.08
C LEU A 170 -4.79 4.54 0.24
N LEU A 171 -6.03 4.00 0.22
CA LEU A 171 -6.67 3.44 1.41
C LEU A 171 -5.86 2.28 2.01
N ALA A 172 -5.32 1.41 1.16
CA ALA A 172 -4.46 0.33 1.62
C ALA A 172 -3.11 0.84 2.19
N MET A 173 -2.54 1.90 1.62
CA MET A 173 -1.31 2.54 2.11
C MET A 173 -1.54 3.18 3.48
N GLN A 174 -2.63 3.92 3.65
CA GLN A 174 -3.04 4.49 4.94
C GLN A 174 -3.15 3.41 6.02
N TYR A 175 -3.87 2.34 5.73
CA TYR A 175 -4.02 1.24 6.65
C TYR A 175 -2.67 0.57 7.01
N ARG A 176 -1.79 0.37 6.01
CA ARG A 176 -0.45 -0.18 6.24
C ARG A 176 0.39 0.72 7.15
N ARG A 177 0.30 2.05 6.98
CA ARG A 177 1.00 3.04 7.80
C ARG A 177 0.54 2.96 9.26
N HIS A 178 -0.77 2.95 9.50
CA HIS A 178 -1.34 2.79 10.84
C HIS A 178 -0.93 1.48 11.51
N ARG A 179 -0.94 0.39 10.75
CA ARG A 179 -0.56 -0.92 11.29
C ARG A 179 0.91 -1.01 11.65
N LEU A 180 1.78 -0.44 10.83
CA LEU A 180 3.21 -0.35 11.18
C LEU A 180 3.39 0.43 12.48
N HIS A 181 2.70 1.56 12.63
CA HIS A 181 2.76 2.37 13.85
C HIS A 181 2.21 1.62 15.06
N ALA A 182 1.04 1.00 14.95
CA ALA A 182 0.42 0.24 16.04
C ALA A 182 1.25 -1.00 16.47
N MET A 183 1.89 -1.69 15.51
CA MET A 183 2.77 -2.81 15.82
C MET A 183 4.03 -2.38 16.56
N VAL A 184 4.51 -1.18 16.29
CA VAL A 184 5.67 -0.58 16.95
C VAL A 184 5.32 -0.22 18.41
N THR A 185 4.12 0.30 18.66
CA THR A 185 3.71 0.80 19.99
C THR A 185 3.17 -0.28 20.94
N SER A 186 2.72 -1.44 20.43
CA SER A 186 1.93 -2.40 21.23
C SER A 186 2.62 -3.73 21.55
N SER A 187 3.85 -4.01 21.07
CA SER A 187 4.39 -5.37 21.16
C SER A 187 5.66 -5.53 21.99
N SER A 188 5.77 -6.69 22.64
CA SER A 188 7.05 -7.18 23.16
C SER A 188 8.07 -7.22 22.03
N THR A 189 9.34 -6.92 22.31
CA THR A 189 10.42 -6.79 21.30
C THR A 189 10.54 -8.01 20.34
N ALA A 190 10.07 -9.19 20.75
CA ALA A 190 10.08 -10.40 19.91
C ALA A 190 9.07 -10.34 18.75
N SER A 191 7.95 -9.65 18.90
CA SER A 191 6.90 -9.54 17.86
C SER A 191 7.17 -8.42 16.85
N CYS A 192 8.17 -7.57 17.06
CA CYS A 192 8.55 -6.52 16.10
C CYS A 192 9.37 -7.03 14.90
N VAL A 193 9.91 -8.26 14.94
CA VAL A 193 10.79 -8.81 13.89
C VAL A 193 10.13 -8.83 12.49
N PRO A 194 8.87 -9.29 12.31
CA PRO A 194 8.21 -9.23 11.01
C PRO A 194 8.04 -7.80 10.49
N SER A 195 7.67 -6.88 11.37
CA SER A 195 7.49 -5.45 11.05
C SER A 195 8.82 -4.81 10.64
N LEU A 196 9.89 -5.11 11.36
CA LEU A 196 11.23 -4.64 11.04
C LEU A 196 11.73 -5.20 9.69
N LYS A 197 11.54 -6.50 9.41
CA LYS A 197 11.87 -7.08 8.09
C LYS A 197 11.15 -6.34 6.97
N ARG A 198 9.87 -6.07 7.14
CA ARG A 198 9.06 -5.35 6.17
C ARG A 198 9.54 -3.91 5.99
N TYR A 199 9.81 -3.20 7.08
CA TYR A 199 10.37 -1.86 7.05
C TYR A 199 11.66 -1.81 6.24
N LEU A 200 12.61 -2.73 6.51
CA LEU A 200 13.86 -2.83 5.77
C LEU A 200 13.64 -3.08 4.27
N SER A 201 12.64 -3.87 3.92
CA SER A 201 12.33 -4.18 2.51
C SER A 201 11.75 -2.99 1.76
N ILE A 202 10.90 -2.19 2.41
CA ILE A 202 10.23 -1.03 1.79
C ILE A 202 11.17 0.17 1.74
N GLN A 203 11.90 0.43 2.82
CA GLN A 203 12.72 1.63 3.01
C GLN A 203 14.21 1.42 2.72
N CYS A 204 14.60 0.30 2.08
CA CYS A 204 16.00 -0.06 1.86
C CYS A 204 16.80 1.01 1.09
N GLY A 205 16.15 1.84 0.27
CA GLY A 205 16.78 2.93 -0.49
C GLY A 205 17.03 4.21 0.33
N THR A 206 16.46 4.31 1.53
CA THR A 206 16.60 5.50 2.39
C THR A 206 17.75 5.35 3.40
N ASP A 207 18.05 6.43 4.13
CA ASP A 207 19.04 6.40 5.22
C ASP A 207 18.45 5.72 6.45
N ILE A 208 18.80 4.45 6.64
CA ILE A 208 18.43 3.67 7.82
C ILE A 208 19.69 3.53 8.69
N ASN A 209 19.62 4.10 9.89
CA ASN A 209 20.67 4.02 10.90
C ASN A 209 20.12 3.50 12.24
N SER A 210 21.02 3.24 13.21
CA SER A 210 20.62 2.70 14.52
C SER A 210 19.68 3.62 15.26
N SER A 211 19.92 4.93 15.24
CA SER A 211 19.10 5.91 15.95
C SER A 211 17.69 6.01 15.39
N SER A 212 17.52 5.99 14.06
CA SER A 212 16.20 5.98 13.43
C SER A 212 15.42 4.70 13.76
N LEU A 213 16.10 3.56 13.91
CA LEU A 213 15.47 2.32 14.33
C LEU A 213 15.12 2.31 15.82
N GLU A 214 15.96 2.89 16.69
CA GLU A 214 15.66 3.05 18.12
C GLU A 214 14.43 3.94 18.33
N GLU A 215 14.35 5.06 17.64
CA GLU A 215 13.22 5.97 17.67
C GLU A 215 11.94 5.28 17.18
N MET A 216 12.01 4.62 16.03
CA MET A 216 10.87 3.96 15.42
C MET A 216 10.34 2.78 16.24
N PHE A 217 11.22 1.96 16.81
CA PHE A 217 10.85 0.75 17.55
C PHE A 217 10.83 0.94 19.07
N HIS A 218 11.06 2.16 19.56
CA HIS A 218 11.10 2.53 20.98
C HIS A 218 11.92 1.53 21.80
N CYS A 219 13.05 1.11 21.26
CA CYS A 219 13.88 0.05 21.82
C CYS A 219 15.34 0.29 21.46
N ASN A 220 16.24 0.06 22.42
CA ASN A 220 17.67 0.14 22.18
C ASN A 220 18.10 -0.78 21.03
N PHE A 221 18.93 -0.26 20.13
CA PHE A 221 19.34 -0.95 18.90
C PHE A 221 20.03 -2.29 19.16
N ASP A 222 20.88 -2.38 20.17
CA ASP A 222 21.59 -3.63 20.49
C ASP A 222 20.61 -4.74 20.89
N HIS A 223 19.59 -4.36 21.68
CA HIS A 223 18.53 -5.30 22.05
C HIS A 223 17.70 -5.71 20.83
N LEU A 224 17.28 -4.74 20.01
CA LEU A 224 16.53 -4.98 18.78
C LEU A 224 17.29 -5.89 17.83
N ASN A 225 18.58 -5.61 17.61
CA ASN A 225 19.47 -6.39 16.74
C ASN A 225 19.68 -7.81 17.25
N ARG A 226 19.81 -7.99 18.57
CA ARG A 226 19.93 -9.32 19.20
C ARG A 226 18.66 -10.15 19.00
N VAL A 227 17.48 -9.57 19.24
CA VAL A 227 16.19 -10.23 19.03
C VAL A 227 16.00 -10.58 17.57
N PHE A 228 16.30 -9.63 16.67
CA PHE A 228 16.22 -9.85 15.24
C PHE A 228 17.15 -10.98 14.77
N LYS A 229 18.40 -10.98 15.22
CA LYS A 229 19.37 -12.04 14.89
C LYS A 229 18.96 -13.40 15.41
N LYS A 230 18.38 -13.47 16.63
CA LYS A 230 17.86 -14.73 17.19
C LYS A 230 16.71 -15.30 16.34
N ALA A 231 15.86 -14.44 15.80
CA ALA A 231 14.70 -14.85 15.02
C ALA A 231 15.01 -15.12 13.53
N THR A 232 16.05 -14.49 12.97
CA THR A 232 16.32 -14.50 11.51
C THR A 232 17.65 -15.16 11.13
N GLY A 233 18.55 -15.34 12.09
CA GLY A 233 19.93 -15.78 11.87
C GLY A 233 20.91 -14.64 11.54
N ASP A 234 20.44 -13.50 11.03
CA ASP A 234 21.24 -12.38 10.56
C ASP A 234 21.03 -11.11 11.41
N THR A 235 22.01 -10.21 11.40
CA THR A 235 21.83 -8.86 11.96
C THR A 235 20.93 -8.01 11.08
N ILE A 236 20.36 -6.94 11.66
CA ILE A 236 19.52 -5.99 10.94
C ILE A 236 20.25 -5.42 9.73
N PHE A 237 21.46 -4.89 9.90
CA PHE A 237 22.23 -4.30 8.80
C PHE A 237 22.75 -5.34 7.78
N ALA A 238 22.99 -6.59 8.20
CA ALA A 238 23.33 -7.66 7.25
C ALA A 238 22.13 -7.97 6.35
N THR A 239 20.93 -8.02 6.91
CA THR A 239 19.68 -8.19 6.17
C THR A 239 19.40 -7.00 5.24
N LEU A 240 19.55 -5.76 5.72
CA LEU A 240 19.42 -4.55 4.92
C LEU A 240 20.39 -4.55 3.72
N ASN A 241 21.66 -4.85 3.96
CA ASN A 241 22.66 -4.92 2.90
C ASN A 241 22.30 -6.00 1.86
N ARG A 242 21.76 -7.15 2.28
CA ARG A 242 21.31 -8.19 1.36
C ARG A 242 20.19 -7.67 0.44
N ILE A 243 19.19 -7.01 1.00
CA ILE A 243 18.08 -6.41 0.23
C ILE A 243 18.63 -5.37 -0.76
N ARG A 244 19.51 -4.48 -0.31
CA ARG A 244 20.14 -3.45 -1.14
C ARG A 244 20.92 -4.05 -2.31
N ILE A 245 21.67 -5.11 -2.06
CA ILE A 245 22.47 -5.80 -3.10
C ILE A 245 21.57 -6.50 -4.12
N GLU A 246 20.47 -7.15 -3.69
CA GLU A 246 19.51 -7.73 -4.64
C GLU A 246 18.86 -6.67 -5.54
N ASN A 247 18.55 -5.49 -5.01
CA ASN A 247 18.08 -4.36 -5.81
C ASN A 247 19.18 -3.82 -6.73
N ALA A 248 20.42 -3.71 -6.25
CA ALA A 248 21.55 -3.27 -7.04
C ALA A 248 21.81 -4.18 -8.25
N LYS A 249 21.66 -5.49 -8.11
CA LYS A 249 21.75 -6.44 -9.24
C LYS A 249 20.77 -6.10 -10.36
N LYS A 250 19.52 -5.75 -9.99
CA LYS A 250 18.48 -5.37 -10.97
C LYS A 250 18.89 -4.11 -11.74
N TYR A 251 19.33 -3.06 -11.04
CA TYR A 251 19.77 -1.82 -11.68
C TYR A 251 21.02 -2.02 -12.55
N LEU A 252 22.01 -2.79 -12.09
CA LEU A 252 23.22 -3.06 -12.85
C LEU A 252 22.95 -3.87 -14.12
N ALA A 253 21.98 -4.80 -14.06
CA ALA A 253 21.59 -5.60 -15.21
C ALA A 253 20.96 -4.79 -16.36
N THR A 254 20.33 -3.64 -16.06
CA THR A 254 19.80 -2.74 -17.10
C THR A 254 20.90 -2.08 -17.94
N GLY A 255 22.13 -1.97 -17.41
CA GLY A 255 23.22 -1.25 -18.06
C GLY A 255 23.07 0.28 -18.07
N LEU A 256 21.92 0.83 -17.66
CA LEU A 256 21.58 2.25 -17.75
C LEU A 256 22.31 3.13 -16.72
N TYR A 257 22.66 2.55 -15.57
CA TYR A 257 23.22 3.29 -14.45
C TYR A 257 24.70 2.97 -14.25
N THR A 258 25.46 3.97 -13.79
CA THR A 258 26.83 3.77 -13.28
C THR A 258 26.80 3.05 -11.93
N CYS A 259 27.92 2.45 -11.53
CA CYS A 259 28.00 1.81 -10.21
C CYS A 259 27.77 2.80 -9.05
N SER A 260 28.16 4.07 -9.23
CA SER A 260 27.95 5.13 -8.23
C SER A 260 26.47 5.49 -8.10
N GLU A 261 25.76 5.66 -9.22
CA GLU A 261 24.32 5.93 -9.22
C GLU A 261 23.53 4.75 -8.62
N VAL A 262 23.93 3.52 -8.93
CA VAL A 262 23.29 2.33 -8.33
C VAL A 262 23.53 2.28 -6.82
N ALA A 263 24.73 2.62 -6.34
CA ALA A 263 25.00 2.68 -4.92
C ALA A 263 24.04 3.65 -4.20
N VAL A 264 23.91 4.87 -4.72
CA VAL A 264 23.01 5.89 -4.16
C VAL A 264 21.55 5.44 -4.21
N LYS A 265 21.07 4.95 -5.35
CA LYS A 265 19.68 4.44 -5.51
C LYS A 265 19.34 3.29 -4.56
N CYS A 266 20.33 2.50 -4.18
CA CYS A 266 20.17 1.41 -3.23
C CYS A 266 20.42 1.81 -1.77
N GLY A 267 20.61 3.11 -1.46
CA GLY A 267 20.77 3.61 -0.10
C GLY A 267 22.18 3.45 0.48
N PHE A 268 23.20 3.27 -0.36
CA PHE A 268 24.59 3.29 0.08
C PHE A 268 25.17 4.71 -0.06
N HIS A 269 25.64 5.28 1.04
CA HIS A 269 26.27 6.61 1.06
C HIS A 269 27.73 6.57 0.58
N ASP A 270 28.39 5.40 0.65
CA ASP A 270 29.78 5.19 0.23
C ASP A 270 29.86 4.12 -0.86
N VAL A 271 30.29 4.51 -2.04
CA VAL A 271 30.46 3.65 -3.23
C VAL A 271 31.56 2.58 -3.01
N TYR A 272 32.58 2.88 -2.22
CA TYR A 272 33.63 1.90 -1.89
C TYR A 272 33.08 0.83 -0.94
N TYR A 273 32.30 1.25 0.06
CA TYR A 273 31.61 0.31 0.94
C TYR A 273 30.62 -0.55 0.15
N PHE A 274 29.80 0.05 -0.72
CA PHE A 274 28.93 -0.69 -1.64
C PHE A 274 29.70 -1.73 -2.43
N SER A 275 30.81 -1.36 -3.06
CA SER A 275 31.60 -2.28 -3.90
C SER A 275 32.15 -3.45 -3.11
N ARG A 276 32.59 -3.22 -1.86
CA ARG A 276 33.06 -4.29 -0.95
C ARG A 276 31.92 -5.25 -0.57
N VAL A 277 30.77 -4.70 -0.17
CA VAL A 277 29.60 -5.50 0.21
C VAL A 277 29.09 -6.30 -0.98
N PHE A 278 28.96 -5.66 -2.14
CA PHE A 278 28.53 -6.33 -3.37
C PHE A 278 29.46 -7.49 -3.74
N LYS A 279 30.77 -7.26 -3.76
CA LYS A 279 31.75 -8.33 -4.05
C LYS A 279 31.71 -9.45 -3.03
N LYS A 280 31.57 -9.12 -1.74
CA LYS A 280 31.45 -10.13 -0.66
C LYS A 280 30.24 -11.03 -0.85
N MET A 281 29.11 -10.47 -1.31
CA MET A 281 27.85 -11.19 -1.41
C MET A 281 27.64 -11.91 -2.76
N THR A 282 28.25 -11.39 -3.84
CA THR A 282 28.04 -11.90 -5.22
C THR A 282 29.28 -12.60 -5.80
N GLY A 283 30.42 -12.52 -5.13
CA GLY A 283 31.70 -13.03 -5.63
C GLY A 283 32.37 -12.16 -6.68
N THR A 284 31.69 -11.15 -7.23
CA THR A 284 32.20 -10.29 -8.32
C THR A 284 32.00 -8.80 -8.02
N THR A 285 32.77 -7.92 -8.68
CA THR A 285 32.60 -6.48 -8.46
C THR A 285 31.37 -5.95 -9.22
N PRO A 286 30.73 -4.84 -8.76
CA PRO A 286 29.58 -4.23 -9.45
C PRO A 286 29.88 -3.93 -10.93
N ALA A 287 31.09 -3.44 -11.23
CA ALA A 287 31.51 -3.13 -12.60
C ALA A 287 31.59 -4.39 -13.50
N LYS A 288 32.17 -5.48 -12.97
CA LYS A 288 32.20 -6.76 -13.71
C LYS A 288 30.79 -7.33 -13.88
N TYR A 289 29.97 -7.26 -12.83
CA TYR A 289 28.59 -7.73 -12.89
C TYR A 289 27.79 -6.94 -13.93
N ARG A 290 27.88 -5.61 -13.95
CA ARG A 290 27.25 -4.76 -14.97
C ARG A 290 27.72 -5.13 -16.38
N LYS A 291 29.05 -5.33 -16.58
CA LYS A 291 29.62 -5.65 -17.89
C LYS A 291 29.13 -6.98 -18.45
N SER A 292 28.76 -7.96 -17.61
CA SER A 292 28.25 -9.25 -18.07
C SER A 292 26.86 -9.18 -18.73
N PHE A 293 26.13 -8.07 -18.58
CA PHE A 293 24.83 -7.83 -19.22
C PHE A 293 24.91 -6.87 -20.42
N LEU A 294 26.07 -6.21 -20.62
CA LEU A 294 26.25 -5.37 -21.79
C LEU A 294 26.62 -6.24 -23.00
N PRO A 295 26.06 -5.99 -24.18
CA PRO A 295 26.49 -6.69 -25.40
C PRO A 295 27.96 -6.50 -25.60
N SER A 296 28.66 -7.57 -25.94
CA SER A 296 30.07 -7.52 -26.31
C SER A 296 30.18 -6.54 -27.48
N SER A 297 31.04 -5.52 -27.33
CA SER A 297 31.32 -4.51 -28.35
C SER A 297 31.70 -5.19 -29.67
N GLY A 298 30.72 -5.40 -30.55
CA GLY A 298 30.92 -6.10 -31.83
C GLY A 298 29.66 -6.44 -32.63
N GLN A 299 28.45 -6.25 -32.09
CA GLN A 299 27.23 -6.39 -32.90
C GLN A 299 26.48 -5.04 -32.96
N PRO A 300 26.20 -4.51 -34.15
CA PRO A 300 25.34 -3.36 -34.30
C PRO A 300 23.94 -3.73 -33.86
N ALA A 301 23.32 -2.86 -33.05
CA ALA A 301 21.91 -2.93 -32.73
C ALA A 301 21.12 -2.82 -34.05
N ILE A 302 20.27 -3.81 -34.32
CA ILE A 302 19.25 -3.76 -35.36
C ILE A 302 18.07 -2.95 -34.83
#